data_c04e368689bf213982d212045f653e9b
#
_entry.id   c04e368689bf213982d212045f653e9b
#
_cell.length_a   1.000
_cell.length_b   1.000
_cell.length_c   1.000
_cell.angle_alpha   90.00
_cell.angle_beta   90.00
_cell.angle_gamma   90.00
#
_symmetry.space_group_name_H-M   'P 1'
#
loop_
_entity.id
_entity.type
_entity.pdbx_description
1 polymer ?
#
loop_
_entity_poly.entity_id
_entity_poly.type
_entity_poly.pdbx_seq_one_letter_code
_entity_poly.pdbx_strand_id
1 'polypeptide(L)'
;MGNPPSPGYNPSSRVDTIAFNQAYKNLWGPQNQRLDQSSLTIWLDKSSGSGFKSIESYKSGYFGTDVKLHPGYTAGVITSFYLSNNEDHPGNHDEVDIEFLGRTPDKPYTLQTNVYIRGSGDGHIIGREEQFHLWFDPTEDFHHYAMLWTPKEIIFLVDDVPIRRYARKSDTTFPLRPMYVYGSIWDASSWATENGRYKVNYGYQPFVGRYTNFKLNGCAADSQQSCQPPSGSPATTGGLSHQQVAAMQWVQRNYKVYDYCSDPKRDHTQTPEC
;
A
#
# COMPACT_ATOMS: atom_id res chain seq x y z
N MET A 1 22.92 -4.19 -6.92
CA MET A 1 21.84 -4.92 -7.61
C MET A 1 21.27 -3.99 -8.66
N GLY A 2 20.81 -4.49 -9.82
CA GLY A 2 20.32 -3.64 -10.91
C GLY A 2 18.85 -3.28 -10.76
N ASN A 3 18.33 -2.50 -11.72
CA ASN A 3 16.91 -2.18 -11.83
C ASN A 3 16.12 -3.37 -12.41
N PRO A 4 14.81 -3.48 -12.12
CA PRO A 4 13.95 -4.48 -12.76
C PRO A 4 13.90 -4.24 -14.28
N PRO A 5 13.70 -5.30 -15.08
CA PRO A 5 13.45 -5.12 -16.50
C PRO A 5 12.15 -4.34 -16.73
N SER A 6 12.06 -3.64 -17.85
CA SER A 6 10.85 -2.87 -18.19
C SER A 6 9.61 -3.78 -18.19
N PRO A 7 8.51 -3.37 -17.54
CA PRO A 7 7.24 -4.09 -17.60
C PRO A 7 6.53 -3.94 -18.97
N GLY A 8 7.03 -3.06 -19.85
CA GLY A 8 6.47 -2.81 -21.17
C GLY A 8 5.11 -2.10 -21.19
N TYR A 9 4.59 -1.75 -20.02
CA TYR A 9 3.31 -1.06 -19.86
C TYR A 9 3.28 -0.28 -18.55
N ASN A 10 2.78 0.95 -18.60
CA ASN A 10 2.74 1.88 -17.49
C ASN A 10 1.29 2.27 -17.18
N PRO A 11 0.58 1.56 -16.28
CA PRO A 11 -0.81 1.88 -15.93
C PRO A 11 -0.97 3.28 -15.32
N SER A 12 0.02 3.79 -14.60
CA SER A 12 -0.03 5.15 -14.03
C SER A 12 -0.21 6.24 -15.09
N SER A 13 0.32 6.03 -16.30
CA SER A 13 0.19 6.98 -17.42
C SER A 13 -1.23 7.06 -17.99
N ARG A 14 -2.12 6.15 -17.60
CA ARG A 14 -3.51 6.08 -18.02
C ARG A 14 -4.48 6.72 -17.03
N VAL A 15 -3.98 7.23 -15.94
CA VAL A 15 -4.75 7.86 -14.86
C VAL A 15 -4.26 9.29 -14.68
N ASP A 16 -5.16 10.24 -14.77
CA ASP A 16 -4.86 11.64 -14.55
C ASP A 16 -4.53 11.90 -13.07
N THR A 17 -3.67 12.88 -12.83
CA THR A 17 -3.39 13.37 -11.48
C THR A 17 -4.59 14.16 -10.97
N ILE A 18 -4.97 13.91 -9.72
CA ILE A 18 -6.04 14.62 -9.03
C ILE A 18 -5.46 15.43 -7.85
N ALA A 19 -6.00 16.62 -7.61
CA ALA A 19 -5.60 17.39 -6.45
C ALA A 19 -6.08 16.72 -5.14
N PHE A 20 -5.26 16.77 -4.10
CA PHE A 20 -5.56 16.14 -2.82
C PHE A 20 -6.96 16.49 -2.30
N ASN A 21 -7.29 17.78 -2.24
CA ASN A 21 -8.57 18.26 -1.69
C ASN A 21 -9.80 17.96 -2.57
N GLN A 22 -9.62 17.46 -3.79
CA GLN A 22 -10.72 16.98 -4.62
C GLN A 22 -11.11 15.52 -4.30
N ALA A 23 -10.15 14.72 -3.84
CA ALA A 23 -10.35 13.29 -3.62
C ALA A 23 -10.20 12.86 -2.16
N TYR A 24 -9.47 13.64 -1.36
CA TYR A 24 -9.09 13.28 0.01
C TYR A 24 -9.36 14.41 0.99
N LYS A 25 -9.42 14.04 2.27
CA LYS A 25 -9.51 14.96 3.42
C LYS A 25 -8.69 14.45 4.59
N ASN A 26 -8.31 15.33 5.50
CA ASN A 26 -7.71 14.92 6.77
C ASN A 26 -8.68 14.01 7.53
N LEU A 27 -8.17 12.96 8.15
CA LEU A 27 -8.94 12.06 8.99
C LEU A 27 -8.63 12.31 10.47
N TRP A 28 -7.35 12.45 10.82
CA TRP A 28 -6.88 12.70 12.18
C TRP A 28 -5.51 13.39 12.16
N GLY A 29 -5.13 14.00 13.28
CA GLY A 29 -3.85 14.69 13.42
C GLY A 29 -3.68 15.89 12.46
N PRO A 30 -4.67 16.79 12.31
CA PRO A 30 -4.59 17.89 11.35
C PRO A 30 -3.43 18.85 11.62
N GLN A 31 -2.98 18.94 12.86
CA GLN A 31 -1.82 19.75 13.24
C GLN A 31 -0.50 19.19 12.70
N ASN A 32 -0.46 17.92 12.35
CA ASN A 32 0.70 17.21 11.78
C ASN A 32 0.53 16.97 10.26
N GLN A 33 -0.23 17.83 9.60
CA GLN A 33 -0.47 17.77 8.16
C GLN A 33 -0.35 19.16 7.54
N ARG A 34 0.30 19.22 6.37
CA ARG A 34 0.34 20.44 5.55
C ARG A 34 0.18 20.08 4.08
N LEU A 35 -0.77 20.76 3.44
CA LEU A 35 -0.93 20.73 1.99
C LEU A 35 -0.25 21.98 1.41
N ASP A 36 0.65 21.78 0.46
CA ASP A 36 1.36 22.84 -0.24
C ASP A 36 1.26 22.59 -1.76
N GLN A 37 0.46 23.42 -2.44
CA GLN A 37 0.13 23.24 -3.85
C GLN A 37 -0.40 21.82 -4.17
N SER A 38 0.47 20.96 -4.69
CA SER A 38 0.14 19.59 -5.08
C SER A 38 0.76 18.52 -4.16
N SER A 39 1.50 18.93 -3.12
CA SER A 39 2.21 18.03 -2.22
C SER A 39 1.62 18.05 -0.84
N LEU A 40 1.32 16.86 -0.33
CA LEU A 40 0.91 16.65 1.05
C LEU A 40 2.11 16.21 1.88
N THR A 41 2.35 16.90 2.98
CA THR A 41 3.32 16.50 4.00
C THR A 41 2.58 16.12 5.27
N ILE A 42 2.85 14.92 5.79
CA ILE A 42 2.39 14.49 7.10
C ILE A 42 3.58 14.09 7.96
N TRP A 43 3.47 14.22 9.27
CA TRP A 43 4.58 13.87 10.16
C TRP A 43 4.12 13.27 11.48
N LEU A 44 5.05 12.50 12.06
CA LEU A 44 4.95 11.94 13.39
C LEU A 44 5.91 12.69 14.32
N ASP A 45 5.40 13.15 15.44
CA ASP A 45 6.15 13.66 16.58
C ASP A 45 5.58 13.12 17.90
N LYS A 46 6.10 13.58 19.04
CA LYS A 46 5.63 13.12 20.37
C LYS A 46 4.14 13.39 20.60
N SER A 47 3.56 14.36 19.92
CA SER A 47 2.16 14.75 20.17
C SER A 47 1.19 13.90 19.37
N SER A 48 1.53 13.54 18.13
CA SER A 48 0.66 12.80 17.22
C SER A 48 1.40 12.40 15.95
N GLY A 49 0.83 11.44 15.22
CA GLY A 49 1.00 11.31 13.77
C GLY A 49 -0.11 12.03 13.02
N SER A 50 -0.38 11.60 11.81
CA SER A 50 -1.46 12.14 10.97
C SER A 50 -1.95 11.10 9.96
N GLY A 51 -3.21 11.25 9.53
CA GLY A 51 -3.79 10.43 8.50
C GLY A 51 -4.84 11.17 7.67
N PHE A 52 -5.00 10.71 6.45
CA PHE A 52 -6.00 11.18 5.52
C PHE A 52 -6.82 10.03 4.95
N LYS A 53 -7.98 10.34 4.41
CA LYS A 53 -8.84 9.37 3.73
C LYS A 53 -9.49 9.97 2.49
N SER A 54 -9.91 9.11 1.56
CA SER A 54 -10.72 9.52 0.43
C SER A 54 -12.10 10.01 0.86
N ILE A 55 -12.68 10.91 0.08
CA ILE A 55 -14.04 11.42 0.29
C ILE A 55 -15.05 10.31 0.00
N GLU A 56 -14.82 9.57 -1.07
CA GLU A 56 -15.67 8.46 -1.53
C GLU A 56 -15.07 7.10 -1.16
N SER A 57 -15.92 6.07 -1.05
CA SER A 57 -15.52 4.66 -1.03
C SER A 57 -15.69 4.03 -2.41
N TYR A 58 -14.90 2.99 -2.67
CA TYR A 58 -14.80 2.37 -3.99
C TYR A 58 -14.95 0.85 -3.89
N LYS A 59 -15.50 0.24 -4.95
CA LYS A 59 -15.62 -1.22 -5.09
C LYS A 59 -14.60 -1.84 -6.04
N SER A 60 -13.83 -1.00 -6.74
CA SER A 60 -12.67 -1.35 -7.57
C SER A 60 -11.98 -0.07 -8.04
N GLY A 61 -10.77 -0.15 -8.53
CA GLY A 61 -10.09 1.00 -9.10
C GLY A 61 -8.57 0.90 -9.16
N TYR A 62 -7.97 1.97 -9.67
CA TYR A 62 -6.54 2.26 -9.58
C TYR A 62 -6.34 3.39 -8.58
N PHE A 63 -5.50 3.14 -7.60
CA PHE A 63 -5.18 4.09 -6.53
C PHE A 63 -3.67 4.16 -6.39
N GLY A 64 -3.11 5.34 -6.62
CA GLY A 64 -1.66 5.53 -6.58
C GLY A 64 -1.27 6.92 -6.12
N THR A 65 -0.04 7.05 -5.65
CA THR A 65 0.57 8.31 -5.26
C THR A 65 2.08 8.16 -5.26
N ASP A 66 2.77 9.26 -5.50
CA ASP A 66 4.22 9.31 -5.32
C ASP A 66 4.51 9.59 -3.84
N VAL A 67 5.40 8.80 -3.26
CA VAL A 67 5.80 8.92 -1.84
C VAL A 67 7.30 9.09 -1.73
N LYS A 68 7.72 10.02 -0.87
CA LYS A 68 9.11 10.17 -0.41
C LYS A 68 9.18 10.01 1.10
N LEU A 69 10.03 9.12 1.58
CA LEU A 69 10.14 8.75 2.99
C LEU A 69 11.17 9.58 3.75
N HIS A 70 11.09 9.51 5.08
CA HIS A 70 12.05 10.17 5.97
C HIS A 70 13.39 9.43 5.96
N PRO A 71 14.54 10.14 5.80
CA PRO A 71 15.86 9.52 5.90
C PRO A 71 16.30 9.25 7.34
N GLY A 72 17.38 8.48 7.51
CA GLY A 72 18.02 8.24 8.79
C GLY A 72 17.31 7.21 9.65
N TYR A 73 17.26 7.44 10.98
CA TYR A 73 16.62 6.56 11.93
C TYR A 73 15.10 6.77 11.93
N THR A 74 14.38 5.76 11.52
CA THR A 74 12.90 5.77 11.46
C THR A 74 12.29 4.49 12.05
N ALA A 75 13.07 3.71 12.80
CA ALA A 75 12.59 2.46 13.38
C ALA A 75 11.32 2.68 14.21
N GLY A 76 10.37 1.79 14.08
CA GLY A 76 9.06 1.85 14.72
C GLY A 76 8.05 2.76 14.01
N VAL A 77 8.48 3.59 13.05
CA VAL A 77 7.57 4.46 12.27
C VAL A 77 7.00 3.70 11.10
N ILE A 78 5.69 3.81 10.87
CA ILE A 78 5.05 3.37 9.64
C ILE A 78 4.51 4.58 8.88
N THR A 79 4.86 4.66 7.60
CA THR A 79 4.21 5.48 6.59
C THR A 79 3.41 4.56 5.68
N SER A 80 2.17 4.90 5.33
CA SER A 80 1.27 3.97 4.62
C SER A 80 0.42 4.63 3.55
N PHE A 81 -0.01 3.80 2.59
CA PHE A 81 -1.05 4.11 1.63
C PHE A 81 -1.88 2.83 1.40
N TYR A 82 -3.17 2.84 1.73
CA TYR A 82 -3.95 1.61 1.82
C TYR A 82 -5.44 1.81 1.53
N LEU A 83 -6.13 0.70 1.29
CA LEU A 83 -7.58 0.61 1.17
C LEU A 83 -8.11 -0.09 2.43
N SER A 84 -9.21 0.41 3.00
CA SER A 84 -9.86 -0.24 4.15
C SER A 84 -11.33 0.12 4.26
N ASN A 85 -12.10 -0.75 4.91
CA ASN A 85 -13.46 -0.48 5.37
C ASN A 85 -13.60 -0.69 6.88
N ASN A 86 -12.53 -0.52 7.65
CA ASN A 86 -12.55 -0.72 9.09
C ASN A 86 -13.51 0.22 9.84
N GLU A 87 -13.75 1.42 9.32
CA GLU A 87 -14.75 2.34 9.92
C GLU A 87 -16.17 1.78 9.81
N ASP A 88 -16.48 1.09 8.68
CA ASP A 88 -17.80 0.49 8.43
C ASP A 88 -17.91 -0.91 9.05
N HIS A 89 -16.81 -1.62 9.20
CA HIS A 89 -16.75 -3.01 9.66
C HIS A 89 -15.64 -3.23 10.70
N PRO A 90 -15.69 -2.57 11.88
CA PRO A 90 -14.64 -2.68 12.89
C PRO A 90 -14.45 -4.12 13.35
N GLY A 91 -13.18 -4.59 13.33
CA GLY A 91 -12.82 -5.97 13.72
C GLY A 91 -13.21 -7.06 12.71
N ASN A 92 -13.88 -6.69 11.61
CA ASN A 92 -14.29 -7.60 10.53
C ASN A 92 -14.12 -6.93 9.16
N HIS A 93 -13.05 -6.18 8.99
CA HIS A 93 -12.82 -5.34 7.82
C HIS A 93 -12.05 -6.06 6.70
N ASP A 94 -12.20 -5.55 5.50
CA ASP A 94 -11.32 -5.80 4.38
C ASP A 94 -10.28 -4.68 4.32
N GLU A 95 -9.04 -5.02 3.97
CA GLU A 95 -7.95 -4.05 3.87
C GLU A 95 -6.90 -4.50 2.85
N VAL A 96 -6.32 -3.56 2.14
CA VAL A 96 -5.23 -3.79 1.18
C VAL A 96 -4.17 -2.74 1.42
N ASP A 97 -2.96 -3.17 1.83
CA ASP A 97 -1.96 -2.27 2.38
C ASP A 97 -0.71 -2.15 1.52
N ILE A 98 -0.21 -0.93 1.43
CA ILE A 98 1.19 -0.60 1.20
C ILE A 98 1.70 0.11 2.45
N GLU A 99 2.65 -0.50 3.14
CA GLU A 99 3.25 0.02 4.37
C GLU A 99 4.76 0.10 4.23
N PHE A 100 5.33 1.22 4.63
CA PHE A 100 6.78 1.41 4.70
C PHE A 100 7.21 1.28 6.16
N LEU A 101 7.85 0.15 6.47
CA LEU A 101 8.36 -0.13 7.80
C LEU A 101 9.69 0.60 8.00
N GLY A 102 9.74 1.46 9.00
CA GLY A 102 10.91 2.25 9.32
C GLY A 102 12.13 1.40 9.68
N ARG A 103 13.30 2.04 9.65
CA ARG A 103 14.61 1.38 9.68
C ARG A 103 15.56 1.98 10.69
N THR A 104 16.60 1.23 11.06
CA THR A 104 17.87 1.77 11.55
C THR A 104 18.69 2.29 10.35
N PRO A 105 19.62 3.26 10.53
CA PRO A 105 20.31 3.90 9.39
C PRO A 105 21.11 2.96 8.49
N ASP A 106 21.53 1.82 9.01
CA ASP A 106 22.34 0.80 8.32
C ASP A 106 21.50 -0.24 7.56
N LYS A 107 20.18 -0.14 7.64
CA LYS A 107 19.26 -1.09 6.99
C LYS A 107 18.41 -0.41 5.91
N PRO A 108 17.95 -1.14 4.90
CA PRO A 108 16.97 -0.61 3.94
C PRO A 108 15.60 -0.47 4.59
N TYR A 109 14.74 0.38 3.99
CA TYR A 109 13.31 0.31 4.25
C TYR A 109 12.74 -1.04 3.80
N THR A 110 11.74 -1.51 4.53
CA THR A 110 10.92 -2.65 4.10
C THR A 110 9.58 -2.14 3.62
N LEU A 111 9.27 -2.42 2.35
CA LEU A 111 7.92 -2.26 1.82
C LEU A 111 7.13 -3.53 2.15
N GLN A 112 6.06 -3.39 2.91
CA GLN A 112 5.11 -4.46 3.19
C GLN A 112 3.85 -4.26 2.38
N THR A 113 3.41 -5.29 1.68
CA THR A 113 2.07 -5.38 1.11
C THR A 113 1.26 -6.37 1.93
N ASN A 114 -0.01 -6.08 2.15
CA ASN A 114 -0.87 -6.94 2.95
C ASN A 114 -2.31 -6.98 2.40
N VAL A 115 -3.04 -8.03 2.73
CA VAL A 115 -4.47 -8.17 2.42
C VAL A 115 -5.16 -8.78 3.62
N TYR A 116 -6.18 -8.09 4.15
CA TYR A 116 -7.11 -8.61 5.14
C TYR A 116 -8.48 -8.80 4.52
N ILE A 117 -9.15 -9.90 4.89
CA ILE A 117 -10.48 -10.25 4.38
C ILE A 117 -11.37 -10.60 5.56
N ARG A 118 -12.31 -9.70 5.87
CA ARG A 118 -13.32 -9.83 6.93
C ARG A 118 -12.76 -10.12 8.33
N GLY A 119 -11.47 -9.85 8.53
CA GLY A 119 -10.77 -10.28 9.73
C GLY A 119 -10.95 -11.80 9.92
N SER A 120 -11.16 -12.24 11.14
CA SER A 120 -11.54 -13.63 11.48
C SER A 120 -12.93 -13.71 12.12
N GLY A 121 -13.66 -12.58 12.18
CA GLY A 121 -14.99 -12.51 12.80
C GLY A 121 -15.00 -12.65 14.32
N ASP A 122 -13.91 -13.09 14.92
CA ASP A 122 -13.69 -13.26 16.36
C ASP A 122 -12.70 -12.21 16.93
N GLY A 123 -12.35 -11.21 16.14
CA GLY A 123 -11.38 -10.17 16.49
C GLY A 123 -9.93 -10.50 16.14
N HIS A 124 -9.66 -11.67 15.56
CA HIS A 124 -8.34 -12.00 15.02
C HIS A 124 -8.29 -11.65 13.54
N ILE A 125 -7.33 -10.82 13.17
CA ILE A 125 -7.08 -10.43 11.79
C ILE A 125 -5.98 -11.32 11.23
N ILE A 126 -6.23 -11.93 10.06
CA ILE A 126 -5.28 -12.80 9.39
C ILE A 126 -4.54 -11.99 8.34
N GLY A 127 -3.26 -11.69 8.61
CA GLY A 127 -2.40 -11.00 7.67
C GLY A 127 -1.92 -11.91 6.54
N ARG A 128 -1.76 -11.31 5.35
CA ARG A 128 -1.23 -11.94 4.14
C ARG A 128 -0.06 -11.13 3.63
N GLU A 129 0.97 -11.00 4.48
CA GLU A 129 2.08 -10.11 4.25
C GLU A 129 3.09 -10.69 3.26
N GLU A 130 3.44 -9.89 2.26
CA GLU A 130 4.69 -10.04 1.52
C GLU A 130 5.54 -8.79 1.75
N GLN A 131 6.84 -8.99 2.02
CA GLN A 131 7.77 -7.90 2.31
C GLN A 131 8.88 -7.86 1.26
N PHE A 132 9.26 -6.64 0.89
CA PHE A 132 10.25 -6.35 -0.12
C PHE A 132 11.25 -5.31 0.38
N HIS A 133 12.51 -5.47 0.03
CA HIS A 133 13.40 -4.32 -0.11
C HIS A 133 13.16 -3.66 -1.46
N LEU A 134 13.60 -2.41 -1.62
CA LEU A 134 13.44 -1.70 -2.89
C LEU A 134 14.79 -1.69 -3.64
N TRP A 135 14.76 -1.53 -4.96
CA TRP A 135 15.96 -1.39 -5.80
C TRP A 135 16.52 0.03 -5.84
N PHE A 136 15.95 0.91 -5.01
CA PHE A 136 16.35 2.29 -4.80
C PHE A 136 16.19 2.66 -3.31
N ASP A 137 16.77 3.79 -2.88
CA ASP A 137 16.48 4.35 -1.55
C ASP A 137 15.25 5.27 -1.63
N PRO A 138 14.13 4.93 -0.99
CA PRO A 138 12.88 5.70 -1.06
C PRO A 138 12.95 7.04 -0.31
N THR A 139 14.09 7.37 0.29
CA THR A 139 14.32 8.65 0.97
C THR A 139 14.98 9.69 0.07
N GLU A 140 15.54 9.27 -1.07
CA GLU A 140 16.26 10.16 -1.98
C GLU A 140 15.33 10.92 -2.91
N ASP A 141 14.29 10.26 -3.43
CA ASP A 141 13.34 10.87 -4.37
C ASP A 141 11.91 10.33 -4.16
N PHE A 142 10.96 10.93 -4.87
CA PHE A 142 9.60 10.44 -4.99
C PHE A 142 9.56 9.22 -5.92
N HIS A 143 8.84 8.19 -5.49
CA HIS A 143 8.54 7.01 -6.29
C HIS A 143 7.05 6.73 -6.26
N HIS A 144 6.51 6.19 -7.36
CA HIS A 144 5.09 5.92 -7.50
C HIS A 144 4.72 4.56 -6.93
N TYR A 145 3.77 4.53 -6.00
CA TYR A 145 3.23 3.31 -5.41
C TYR A 145 1.74 3.22 -5.69
N ALA A 146 1.28 2.07 -6.16
CA ALA A 146 -0.11 1.92 -6.55
C ALA A 146 -0.68 0.54 -6.26
N MET A 147 -2.00 0.52 -6.07
CA MET A 147 -2.83 -0.67 -6.00
C MET A 147 -3.85 -0.61 -7.14
N LEU A 148 -3.85 -1.62 -7.98
CA LEU A 148 -4.90 -1.85 -8.96
C LEU A 148 -5.80 -2.98 -8.45
N TRP A 149 -6.99 -2.62 -8.02
CA TRP A 149 -7.98 -3.54 -7.49
C TRP A 149 -9.13 -3.72 -8.46
N THR A 150 -9.29 -4.94 -8.93
CA THR A 150 -10.39 -5.36 -9.82
C THR A 150 -11.21 -6.46 -9.14
N PRO A 151 -12.38 -6.85 -9.66
CA PRO A 151 -13.12 -7.99 -9.12
C PRO A 151 -12.39 -9.34 -9.18
N LYS A 152 -11.26 -9.42 -9.91
CA LYS A 152 -10.53 -10.67 -10.14
C LYS A 152 -9.18 -10.73 -9.45
N GLU A 153 -8.56 -9.59 -9.16
CA GLU A 153 -7.20 -9.53 -8.64
C GLU A 153 -6.84 -8.16 -8.07
N ILE A 154 -5.83 -8.15 -7.23
CA ILE A 154 -5.14 -6.94 -6.78
C ILE A 154 -3.71 -7.03 -7.29
N ILE A 155 -3.23 -5.95 -7.91
CA ILE A 155 -1.84 -5.82 -8.36
C ILE A 155 -1.22 -4.67 -7.58
N PHE A 156 -0.11 -4.93 -6.91
CA PHE A 156 0.72 -3.93 -6.25
C PHE A 156 1.86 -3.53 -7.19
N LEU A 157 2.05 -2.23 -7.37
CA LEU A 157 3.00 -1.67 -8.32
C LEU A 157 3.93 -0.67 -7.62
N VAL A 158 5.20 -0.67 -8.03
CA VAL A 158 6.19 0.34 -7.69
C VAL A 158 6.81 0.84 -8.98
N ASP A 159 6.68 2.14 -9.28
CA ASP A 159 7.10 2.75 -10.56
C ASP A 159 6.58 1.96 -11.77
N ASP A 160 5.29 1.61 -11.75
CA ASP A 160 4.60 0.76 -12.72
C ASP A 160 5.10 -0.69 -12.85
N VAL A 161 6.13 -1.08 -12.09
CA VAL A 161 6.58 -2.47 -12.02
C VAL A 161 5.68 -3.24 -11.08
N PRO A 162 4.97 -4.29 -11.52
CA PRO A 162 4.26 -5.17 -10.62
C PRO A 162 5.24 -5.87 -9.67
N ILE A 163 4.96 -5.83 -8.37
CA ILE A 163 5.76 -6.54 -7.36
C ILE A 163 5.01 -7.73 -6.79
N ARG A 164 3.67 -7.63 -6.74
CA ARG A 164 2.78 -8.67 -6.23
C ARG A 164 1.48 -8.69 -7.03
N ARG A 165 0.98 -9.89 -7.29
CA ARG A 165 -0.36 -10.14 -7.80
C ARG A 165 -1.11 -11.05 -6.82
N TYR A 166 -2.20 -10.53 -6.27
CA TYR A 166 -3.11 -11.28 -5.40
C TYR A 166 -4.38 -11.62 -6.16
N ALA A 167 -4.48 -12.86 -6.63
CA ALA A 167 -5.61 -13.33 -7.44
C ALA A 167 -6.77 -13.79 -6.55
N ARG A 168 -8.02 -13.49 -6.96
CA ARG A 168 -9.22 -14.02 -6.33
C ARG A 168 -9.31 -15.53 -6.60
N LYS A 169 -9.13 -16.33 -5.56
CA LYS A 169 -9.33 -17.79 -5.60
C LYS A 169 -10.77 -18.14 -5.26
N SER A 170 -11.37 -17.40 -4.33
CA SER A 170 -12.76 -17.55 -3.90
C SER A 170 -13.27 -16.24 -3.31
N ASP A 171 -14.57 -16.17 -3.01
CA ASP A 171 -15.18 -15.01 -2.36
C ASP A 171 -14.74 -14.84 -0.89
N THR A 172 -14.30 -15.92 -0.27
CA THR A 172 -13.82 -15.92 1.12
C THR A 172 -12.35 -15.54 1.24
N THR A 173 -11.62 -15.51 0.13
CA THR A 173 -10.21 -15.17 0.09
C THR A 173 -9.92 -13.85 -0.65
N PHE A 174 -10.95 -13.02 -0.89
CA PHE A 174 -10.80 -11.79 -1.67
C PHE A 174 -11.66 -10.65 -1.11
N PRO A 175 -11.13 -9.40 -1.03
CA PRO A 175 -11.90 -8.27 -0.55
C PRO A 175 -12.92 -7.83 -1.62
N LEU A 176 -14.21 -7.97 -1.28
CA LEU A 176 -15.34 -7.68 -2.20
C LEU A 176 -16.19 -6.50 -1.75
N ARG A 177 -16.04 -6.06 -0.50
CA ARG A 177 -16.81 -4.94 0.05
C ARG A 177 -16.13 -3.61 -0.29
N PRO A 178 -16.89 -2.53 -0.49
CA PRO A 178 -16.32 -1.22 -0.72
C PRO A 178 -15.32 -0.79 0.35
N MET A 179 -14.29 -0.07 -0.09
CA MET A 179 -13.23 0.45 0.78
C MET A 179 -12.94 1.92 0.45
N TYR A 180 -12.54 2.68 1.48
CA TYR A 180 -11.93 4.01 1.31
C TYR A 180 -10.43 3.87 1.08
N VAL A 181 -9.83 4.89 0.49
CA VAL A 181 -8.37 5.03 0.36
C VAL A 181 -7.85 5.85 1.53
N TYR A 182 -6.77 5.39 2.16
CA TYR A 182 -6.15 6.05 3.30
C TYR A 182 -4.65 6.24 3.09
N GLY A 183 -4.08 7.18 3.81
CA GLY A 183 -2.64 7.26 4.05
C GLY A 183 -2.38 7.77 5.46
N SER A 184 -1.29 7.37 6.06
CA SER A 184 -0.97 7.74 7.44
C SER A 184 0.51 7.67 7.75
N ILE A 185 0.89 8.32 8.85
CA ILE A 185 2.18 8.13 9.53
C ILE A 185 1.94 8.01 11.02
N TRP A 186 2.49 6.97 11.66
CA TRP A 186 2.20 6.67 13.04
C TRP A 186 3.28 5.84 13.74
N ASP A 187 3.22 5.78 15.08
CA ASP A 187 4.12 5.00 15.93
C ASP A 187 3.62 3.56 16.06
N ALA A 188 4.29 2.66 15.40
CA ALA A 188 4.06 1.23 15.42
C ALA A 188 5.19 0.47 16.14
N SER A 189 5.76 1.08 17.17
CA SER A 189 6.89 0.53 17.94
C SER A 189 6.68 -0.87 18.49
N SER A 190 5.42 -1.30 18.62
CA SER A 190 5.10 -2.63 19.14
C SER A 190 5.48 -3.77 18.20
N TRP A 191 5.61 -3.50 16.89
CA TRP A 191 5.82 -4.57 15.90
C TRP A 191 6.62 -4.20 14.64
N ALA A 192 6.66 -2.93 14.22
CA ALA A 192 7.06 -2.56 12.87
C ALA A 192 8.51 -2.93 12.51
N THR A 193 9.50 -2.57 13.33
CA THR A 193 10.90 -2.78 12.99
C THR A 193 11.46 -3.99 13.76
N GLU A 194 11.84 -5.03 13.02
CA GLU A 194 12.33 -6.31 13.58
C GLU A 194 11.40 -6.83 14.70
N ASN A 195 10.10 -6.91 14.43
CA ASN A 195 9.06 -7.36 15.36
C ASN A 195 9.03 -6.56 16.69
N GLY A 196 9.22 -5.24 16.60
CA GLY A 196 9.19 -4.33 17.75
C GLY A 196 10.49 -4.28 18.56
N ARG A 197 11.56 -4.89 18.05
CA ARG A 197 12.89 -4.82 18.68
C ARG A 197 13.42 -3.39 18.71
N TYR A 198 13.24 -2.66 17.62
CA TYR A 198 13.62 -1.25 17.51
C TYR A 198 12.37 -0.39 17.51
N LYS A 199 12.34 0.61 18.36
CA LYS A 199 11.19 1.48 18.61
C LYS A 199 11.44 2.88 18.09
N VAL A 200 10.37 3.67 17.98
CA VAL A 200 10.47 5.10 17.66
C VAL A 200 11.37 5.78 18.72
N ASN A 201 12.33 6.51 18.20
CA ASN A 201 13.15 7.40 19.02
C ASN A 201 12.82 8.84 18.68
N TYR A 202 11.99 9.46 19.50
CA TYR A 202 11.55 10.84 19.30
C TYR A 202 12.67 11.90 19.41
N GLY A 203 13.89 11.50 19.74
CA GLY A 203 15.08 12.36 19.60
C GLY A 203 15.36 12.74 18.13
N TYR A 204 14.84 11.97 17.18
CA TYR A 204 14.96 12.22 15.73
C TYR A 204 13.72 12.86 15.09
N GLN A 205 12.69 13.19 15.89
CA GLN A 205 11.46 13.82 15.38
C GLN A 205 11.71 15.18 14.73
N PRO A 206 10.82 15.66 13.82
CA PRO A 206 9.66 14.97 13.25
C PRO A 206 10.06 13.94 12.19
N PHE A 207 9.31 12.84 12.13
CA PHE A 207 9.42 11.87 11.04
C PHE A 207 8.42 12.26 9.95
N VAL A 208 8.86 12.42 8.74
CA VAL A 208 8.09 13.08 7.68
C VAL A 208 7.82 12.14 6.51
N GLY A 209 6.55 11.98 6.14
CA GLY A 209 6.11 11.37 4.89
C GLY A 209 5.61 12.44 3.93
N ARG A 210 6.03 12.40 2.66
CA ARG A 210 5.59 13.32 1.62
C ARG A 210 4.88 12.55 0.52
N TYR A 211 3.73 13.09 0.09
CA TYR A 211 2.89 12.52 -0.95
C TYR A 211 2.64 13.57 -2.03
N THR A 212 2.68 13.15 -3.28
CA THR A 212 2.32 13.99 -4.43
C THR A 212 1.78 13.13 -5.56
N ASN A 213 1.35 13.76 -6.66
CA ASN A 213 0.89 13.05 -7.86
C ASN A 213 -0.15 11.97 -7.53
N PHE A 214 -1.19 12.36 -6.77
CA PHE A 214 -2.29 11.44 -6.45
C PHE A 214 -3.01 11.03 -7.73
N LYS A 215 -3.16 9.73 -7.92
CA LYS A 215 -3.88 9.13 -9.05
C LYS A 215 -5.00 8.26 -8.52
N LEU A 216 -6.22 8.59 -8.95
CA LEU A 216 -7.41 7.90 -8.50
C LEU A 216 -8.37 7.73 -9.69
N ASN A 217 -8.59 6.49 -10.10
CA ASN A 217 -9.62 6.12 -11.05
C ASN A 217 -10.38 4.93 -10.45
N GLY A 218 -11.40 5.23 -9.65
CA GLY A 218 -12.18 4.26 -8.90
C GLY A 218 -13.64 4.21 -9.32
N CYS A 219 -14.23 3.03 -9.15
CA CYS A 219 -15.65 2.81 -9.23
C CYS A 219 -16.27 3.11 -7.87
N ALA A 220 -16.93 4.24 -7.71
CA ALA A 220 -17.60 4.62 -6.47
C ALA A 220 -18.60 3.54 -6.02
N ALA A 221 -18.70 3.33 -4.71
CA ALA A 221 -19.51 2.27 -4.12
C ALA A 221 -20.99 2.38 -4.47
N ASP A 222 -21.51 3.61 -4.56
CA ASP A 222 -22.90 3.92 -4.90
C ASP A 222 -23.18 3.99 -6.41
N SER A 223 -22.13 3.91 -7.25
CA SER A 223 -22.29 3.95 -8.71
C SER A 223 -23.08 2.76 -9.21
N GLN A 224 -24.16 3.04 -9.94
CA GLN A 224 -24.93 2.04 -10.65
C GLN A 224 -24.36 1.71 -12.04
N GLN A 225 -23.39 2.49 -12.50
CA GLN A 225 -22.73 2.26 -13.77
C GLN A 225 -21.65 1.16 -13.65
N SER A 226 -21.45 0.40 -14.72
CA SER A 226 -20.32 -0.51 -14.83
C SER A 226 -19.04 0.32 -14.96
N CYS A 227 -18.28 0.41 -13.87
CA CYS A 227 -17.00 1.05 -13.92
C CYS A 227 -15.94 0.06 -14.39
N GLN A 228 -15.07 0.53 -15.24
CA GLN A 228 -13.88 -0.24 -15.61
C GLN A 228 -12.66 0.50 -15.08
N PRO A 229 -11.95 -0.06 -14.09
CA PRO A 229 -10.65 0.50 -13.71
C PRO A 229 -9.72 0.46 -14.93
N PRO A 230 -8.70 1.32 -14.98
CA PRO A 230 -7.71 1.25 -16.06
C PRO A 230 -7.13 -0.16 -16.12
N SER A 231 -6.87 -0.63 -17.33
CA SER A 231 -6.27 -1.94 -17.51
C SER A 231 -4.88 -1.99 -16.85
N GLY A 232 -4.63 -3.03 -16.07
CA GLY A 232 -3.31 -3.30 -15.50
C GLY A 232 -2.33 -3.91 -16.51
N SER A 233 -2.79 -4.20 -17.72
CA SER A 233 -2.04 -4.85 -18.78
C SER A 233 -2.40 -4.25 -20.15
N PRO A 234 -1.49 -4.27 -21.12
CA PRO A 234 -1.79 -3.88 -22.50
C PRO A 234 -2.83 -4.78 -23.16
N ALA A 235 -3.03 -6.00 -22.66
CA ALA A 235 -4.04 -6.93 -23.18
C ALA A 235 -5.39 -6.68 -22.49
N THR A 236 -6.45 -6.51 -23.28
CA THR A 236 -7.82 -6.30 -22.79
C THR A 236 -8.45 -7.55 -22.15
N THR A 237 -7.77 -8.68 -22.18
CA THR A 237 -8.26 -10.01 -21.73
C THR A 237 -8.03 -10.30 -20.24
N GLY A 238 -7.39 -9.39 -19.49
CA GLY A 238 -7.08 -9.53 -18.06
C GLY A 238 -5.76 -10.29 -17.79
N GLY A 239 -5.23 -10.09 -16.58
CA GLY A 239 -3.94 -10.62 -16.17
C GLY A 239 -2.76 -9.73 -16.58
N LEU A 240 -1.56 -10.13 -16.16
CA LEU A 240 -0.32 -9.43 -16.51
C LEU A 240 0.23 -9.95 -17.86
N SER A 241 0.85 -9.06 -18.63
CA SER A 241 1.61 -9.44 -19.83
C SER A 241 2.86 -10.27 -19.46
N HIS A 242 3.46 -10.94 -20.44
CA HIS A 242 4.70 -11.67 -20.22
C HIS A 242 5.84 -10.78 -19.72
N GLN A 243 5.93 -9.53 -20.20
CA GLN A 243 6.94 -8.57 -19.73
C GLN A 243 6.68 -8.15 -18.29
N GLN A 244 5.42 -7.88 -17.92
CA GLN A 244 5.04 -7.58 -16.56
C GLN A 244 5.31 -8.75 -15.60
N VAL A 245 4.99 -9.97 -16.01
CA VAL A 245 5.30 -11.20 -15.24
C VAL A 245 6.81 -11.36 -15.06
N ALA A 246 7.61 -11.15 -16.11
CA ALA A 246 9.06 -11.24 -16.04
C ALA A 246 9.65 -10.19 -15.07
N ALA A 247 9.15 -8.95 -15.13
CA ALA A 247 9.55 -7.88 -14.22
C ALA A 247 9.17 -8.20 -12.76
N MET A 248 7.94 -8.65 -12.52
CA MET A 248 7.48 -9.07 -11.19
C MET A 248 8.32 -10.21 -10.62
N GLN A 249 8.56 -11.26 -11.40
CA GLN A 249 9.38 -12.39 -10.97
C GLN A 249 10.83 -11.97 -10.68
N TRP A 250 11.35 -11.01 -11.42
CA TRP A 250 12.68 -10.47 -11.17
C TRP A 250 12.73 -9.76 -9.81
N VAL A 251 11.75 -8.91 -9.49
CA VAL A 251 11.63 -8.23 -8.18
C VAL A 251 11.50 -9.28 -7.08
N GLN A 252 10.63 -10.27 -7.24
CA GLN A 252 10.39 -11.30 -6.23
C GLN A 252 11.65 -12.12 -5.93
N ARG A 253 12.45 -12.47 -6.96
CA ARG A 253 13.71 -13.22 -6.76
C ARG A 253 14.81 -12.40 -6.08
N ASN A 254 14.86 -11.10 -6.33
CA ASN A 254 15.99 -10.26 -5.90
C ASN A 254 15.69 -9.42 -4.65
N TYR A 255 14.42 -9.12 -4.38
CA TYR A 255 14.03 -8.13 -3.37
C TYR A 255 12.94 -8.60 -2.39
N LYS A 256 12.20 -9.69 -2.66
CA LYS A 256 11.25 -10.23 -1.69
C LYS A 256 11.99 -10.89 -0.54
N VAL A 257 11.70 -10.46 0.70
CA VAL A 257 12.36 -10.91 1.92
C VAL A 257 11.45 -11.70 2.85
N TYR A 258 10.14 -11.62 2.63
CA TYR A 258 9.14 -12.41 3.36
C TYR A 258 7.91 -12.70 2.49
N ASP A 259 7.33 -13.87 2.71
CA ASP A 259 6.11 -14.34 2.05
C ASP A 259 5.34 -15.23 3.02
N TYR A 260 4.12 -14.81 3.39
CA TYR A 260 3.28 -15.54 4.34
C TYR A 260 2.95 -16.97 3.89
N CYS A 261 2.82 -17.22 2.59
CA CYS A 261 2.58 -18.55 2.04
C CYS A 261 3.78 -19.51 2.24
N SER A 262 4.98 -18.96 2.38
CA SER A 262 6.21 -19.75 2.59
C SER A 262 6.62 -19.85 4.05
N ASP A 263 5.89 -19.18 4.96
CA ASP A 263 6.22 -19.18 6.40
C ASP A 263 5.65 -20.45 7.08
N PRO A 264 6.50 -21.39 7.52
CA PRO A 264 6.05 -22.63 8.15
C PRO A 264 5.42 -22.44 9.53
N LYS A 265 5.48 -21.23 10.10
CA LYS A 265 4.85 -20.89 11.39
C LYS A 265 3.39 -20.45 11.21
N ARG A 266 2.93 -20.25 9.99
CA ARG A 266 1.55 -19.88 9.67
C ARG A 266 0.64 -21.10 9.62
N ASP A 267 -0.58 -20.92 10.09
CA ASP A 267 -1.65 -21.90 9.89
C ASP A 267 -2.29 -21.68 8.50
N HIS A 268 -1.81 -22.46 7.53
CA HIS A 268 -2.26 -22.33 6.14
C HIS A 268 -3.70 -22.84 5.92
N THR A 269 -4.35 -23.44 6.92
CA THR A 269 -5.80 -23.73 6.84
C THR A 269 -6.62 -22.44 6.80
N GLN A 270 -6.08 -21.35 7.32
CA GLN A 270 -6.68 -20.02 7.35
C GLN A 270 -6.36 -19.19 6.08
N THR A 271 -5.42 -19.64 5.27
CA THR A 271 -5.00 -18.99 4.03
C THR A 271 -5.00 -19.98 2.86
N PRO A 272 -6.19 -20.50 2.47
CA PRO A 272 -6.30 -21.57 1.48
C PRO A 272 -5.88 -21.13 0.06
N GLU A 273 -5.65 -19.84 -0.16
CA GLU A 273 -5.09 -19.32 -1.41
C GLU A 273 -3.61 -19.68 -1.59
N CYS A 274 -2.92 -19.99 -0.53
CA CYS A 274 -1.55 -20.50 -0.59
C CYS A 274 -1.50 -21.93 -1.10
#